data_86de6282454612ecfd193ed16c600f3e
#
_entry.id   86de6282454612ecfd193ed16c600f3e
#
_cell.length_a   1.000
_cell.length_b   1.000
_cell.length_c   1.000
_cell.angle_alpha   90.00
_cell.angle_beta   90.00
_cell.angle_gamma   90.00
#
_symmetry.space_group_name_H-M   'P 1'
#
loop_
_entity.id
_entity.type
_entity.pdbx_description
1 polymer ?
#
loop_
_entity_poly.entity_id
_entity_poly.type
_entity_poly.pdbx_seq_one_letter_code
_entity_poly.pdbx_strand_id
1 'polypeptide(L)'
;MCFDEKSQEILKNAGLPEAASYSGSEEAWKQLCERDDIDLVYIATDWKHHAAMGVYAMEHGKHVAIEVPAAMTLDEIWQLINTSEKTRKHCMQLENCVYDFFELTSLNMAQQGVFGEVLHVEGSYIHNLEDFWPEYWNNWRMDYNHLHRGDVYATH
;
A
#
# COMPACT_ATOMS: atom_id res chain seq x y z
N MET A 1 11.14 12.54 3.84
CA MET A 1 11.23 13.10 5.22
C MET A 1 11.08 11.93 6.17
N CYS A 2 12.11 11.63 6.93
CA CYS A 2 12.02 10.54 7.89
C CYS A 2 11.14 10.99 9.07
N PHE A 3 10.04 10.30 9.33
CA PHE A 3 9.16 10.57 10.47
C PHE A 3 9.71 9.97 11.78
N ASP A 4 11.01 9.75 11.82
CA ASP A 4 11.68 8.98 12.85
C ASP A 4 11.42 9.51 14.28
N GLU A 5 11.66 10.79 14.51
CA GLU A 5 11.46 11.39 15.84
C GLU A 5 10.01 11.22 16.34
N LYS A 6 9.03 11.45 15.46
CA LYS A 6 7.62 11.31 15.80
C LYS A 6 7.24 9.85 16.06
N SER A 7 7.79 8.92 15.30
CA SER A 7 7.54 7.50 15.47
C SER A 7 8.12 7.00 16.81
N GLN A 8 9.32 7.40 17.15
CA GLN A 8 9.95 7.07 18.43
C GLN A 8 9.18 7.66 19.62
N GLU A 9 8.67 8.89 19.49
CA GLU A 9 7.82 9.50 20.51
C GLU A 9 6.52 8.69 20.73
N ILE A 10 5.88 8.24 19.66
CA ILE A 10 4.67 7.39 19.75
C ILE A 10 4.99 6.08 20.46
N LEU A 11 6.08 5.40 20.11
CA LEU A 11 6.50 4.17 20.75
C LEU A 11 6.76 4.38 22.25
N LYS A 12 7.49 5.44 22.60
CA LYS A 12 7.76 5.81 23.98
C LYS A 12 6.48 6.07 24.78
N ASN A 13 5.52 6.80 24.21
CA ASN A 13 4.24 7.09 24.86
C ASN A 13 3.37 5.83 25.02
N ALA A 14 3.54 4.85 24.14
CA ALA A 14 2.89 3.54 24.24
C ALA A 14 3.62 2.56 25.18
N GLY A 15 4.73 2.96 25.78
CA GLY A 15 5.55 2.08 26.64
C GLY A 15 6.27 0.97 25.88
N LEU A 16 6.45 1.14 24.57
CA LEU A 16 7.16 0.20 23.71
C LEU A 16 8.65 0.56 23.59
N PRO A 17 9.52 -0.42 23.31
CA PRO A 17 10.93 -0.16 23.11
C PRO A 17 11.17 0.70 21.86
N GLU A 18 12.28 1.40 21.83
CA GLU A 18 12.73 2.15 20.66
C GLU A 18 12.94 1.21 19.47
N ALA A 19 12.46 1.62 18.29
CA ALA A 19 12.65 0.86 17.06
C ALA A 19 13.93 1.29 16.34
N ALA A 20 14.56 0.35 15.65
CA ALA A 20 15.68 0.67 14.75
C ALA A 20 15.16 1.53 13.58
N SER A 21 15.89 2.58 13.27
CA SER A 21 15.60 3.51 12.19
C SER A 21 16.69 3.49 11.13
N TYR A 22 16.28 3.53 9.88
CA TYR A 22 17.17 3.52 8.72
C TYR A 22 16.90 4.76 7.88
N SER A 23 17.85 5.69 7.88
CA SER A 23 17.74 6.97 7.17
C SER A 23 19.07 7.36 6.55
N GLY A 24 19.09 8.49 5.81
CA GLY A 24 20.32 9.06 5.25
C GLY A 24 20.56 8.74 3.78
N SER A 25 19.81 7.82 3.16
CA SER A 25 19.81 7.61 1.72
C SER A 25 18.43 7.13 1.24
N GLU A 26 18.16 7.27 -0.06
CA GLU A 26 16.93 6.76 -0.66
C GLU A 26 16.83 5.23 -0.58
N GLU A 27 17.94 4.54 -0.40
CA GLU A 27 18.03 3.08 -0.32
C GLU A 27 18.18 2.53 1.11
N ALA A 28 18.11 3.40 2.13
CA ALA A 28 18.31 2.98 3.53
C ALA A 28 17.31 1.89 3.97
N TRP A 29 16.12 1.85 3.38
CA TRP A 29 15.09 0.83 3.62
C TRP A 29 15.55 -0.60 3.28
N LYS A 30 16.56 -0.78 2.40
CA LYS A 30 17.11 -2.10 2.07
C LYS A 30 17.70 -2.79 3.29
N GLN A 31 18.35 -2.02 4.16
CA GLN A 31 18.92 -2.55 5.41
C GLN A 31 17.85 -3.17 6.33
N LEU A 32 16.63 -2.63 6.30
CA LEU A 32 15.51 -3.22 7.04
C LEU A 32 15.10 -4.56 6.42
N CYS A 33 15.03 -4.64 5.10
CA CYS A 33 14.66 -5.88 4.39
C CYS A 33 15.70 -7.00 4.55
N GLU A 34 16.97 -6.65 4.77
CA GLU A 34 18.09 -7.59 4.93
C GLU A 34 18.19 -8.19 6.34
N ARG A 35 17.41 -7.73 7.31
CA ARG A 35 17.42 -8.24 8.68
C ARG A 35 16.82 -9.64 8.76
N ASP A 36 17.44 -10.52 9.54
CA ASP A 36 16.98 -11.89 9.76
C ASP A 36 15.84 -12.00 10.78
N ASP A 37 15.63 -10.98 11.60
CA ASP A 37 14.63 -10.95 12.67
C ASP A 37 13.29 -10.31 12.25
N ILE A 38 13.09 -10.06 10.96
CA ILE A 38 11.85 -9.51 10.38
C ILE A 38 11.25 -10.53 9.43
N ASP A 39 9.97 -10.83 9.60
CA ASP A 39 9.21 -11.73 8.74
C ASP A 39 8.31 -10.99 7.74
N LEU A 40 7.87 -9.78 8.09
CA LEU A 40 6.93 -8.97 7.32
C LEU A 40 7.42 -7.54 7.19
N VAL A 41 7.35 -7.01 5.97
CA VAL A 41 7.58 -5.59 5.69
C VAL A 41 6.26 -4.94 5.28
N TYR A 42 5.88 -3.89 6.02
CA TYR A 42 4.75 -3.02 5.69
C TYR A 42 5.25 -1.83 4.90
N ILE A 43 4.70 -1.60 3.70
CA ILE A 43 5.13 -0.56 2.78
C ILE A 43 4.05 0.50 2.66
N ALA A 44 4.35 1.71 3.16
CA ALA A 44 3.48 2.88 3.14
C ALA A 44 4.29 4.12 2.75
N THR A 45 4.94 4.05 1.60
CA THR A 45 5.79 5.10 1.05
C THR A 45 5.05 5.88 -0.05
N ASP A 46 5.78 6.59 -0.90
CA ASP A 46 5.21 7.09 -2.15
C ASP A 46 5.06 5.95 -3.17
N TRP A 47 4.11 6.10 -4.08
CA TRP A 47 3.67 5.02 -4.96
C TRP A 47 4.77 4.43 -5.86
N LYS A 48 5.73 5.25 -6.29
CA LYS A 48 6.81 4.80 -7.20
C LYS A 48 7.74 3.76 -6.55
N HIS A 49 7.78 3.72 -5.24
CA HIS A 49 8.65 2.81 -4.51
C HIS A 49 7.96 1.50 -4.11
N HIS A 50 6.63 1.45 -4.13
CA HIS A 50 5.85 0.32 -3.62
C HIS A 50 6.27 -1.00 -4.24
N ALA A 51 6.24 -1.10 -5.57
CA ALA A 51 6.57 -2.35 -6.26
C ALA A 51 8.03 -2.75 -6.07
N ALA A 52 8.96 -1.81 -6.22
CA ALA A 52 10.38 -2.08 -6.06
C ALA A 52 10.74 -2.56 -4.64
N MET A 53 10.16 -1.92 -3.62
CA MET A 53 10.34 -2.33 -2.23
C MET A 53 9.72 -3.70 -1.96
N GLY A 54 8.52 -3.96 -2.50
CA GLY A 54 7.85 -5.25 -2.35
C GLY A 54 8.64 -6.40 -2.96
N VAL A 55 9.14 -6.23 -4.19
CA VAL A 55 9.99 -7.20 -4.87
C VAL A 55 11.26 -7.48 -4.05
N TYR A 56 11.97 -6.41 -3.66
CA TYR A 56 13.20 -6.55 -2.89
C TYR A 56 12.99 -7.26 -1.55
N ALA A 57 11.96 -6.88 -0.80
CA ALA A 57 11.64 -7.51 0.47
C ALA A 57 11.35 -9.02 0.31
N MET A 58 10.56 -9.40 -0.71
CA MET A 58 10.27 -10.81 -0.98
C MET A 58 11.51 -11.61 -1.40
N GLU A 59 12.41 -11.02 -2.19
CA GLU A 59 13.69 -11.65 -2.56
C GLU A 59 14.61 -11.85 -1.36
N HIS A 60 14.46 -11.02 -0.31
CA HIS A 60 15.17 -11.18 0.97
C HIS A 60 14.36 -11.99 2.01
N GLY A 61 13.38 -12.75 1.54
CA GLY A 61 12.66 -13.72 2.38
C GLY A 61 11.57 -13.14 3.26
N LYS A 62 11.10 -11.93 3.02
CA LYS A 62 10.04 -11.27 3.79
C LYS A 62 8.69 -11.46 3.12
N HIS A 63 7.63 -11.53 3.91
CA HIS A 63 6.28 -11.25 3.45
C HIS A 63 6.10 -9.74 3.28
N VAL A 64 5.17 -9.32 2.42
CA VAL A 64 4.93 -7.90 2.20
C VAL A 64 3.45 -7.54 2.27
N ALA A 65 3.18 -6.41 2.88
CA ALA A 65 1.88 -5.76 2.91
C ALA A 65 2.08 -4.33 2.37
N ILE A 66 1.41 -3.99 1.28
CA ILE A 66 1.68 -2.78 0.50
C ILE A 66 0.44 -1.91 0.48
N GLU A 67 0.58 -0.64 0.83
CA GLU A 67 -0.48 0.36 0.70
C GLU A 67 -0.89 0.59 -0.77
N VAL A 68 -2.08 1.09 -0.96
CA VAL A 68 -2.66 1.40 -2.27
C VAL A 68 -1.96 2.60 -2.92
N PRO A 69 -1.69 2.50 -4.22
CA PRO A 69 -1.72 1.33 -5.10
C PRO A 69 -0.45 0.49 -4.94
N ALA A 70 -0.57 -0.82 -5.01
CA ALA A 70 0.60 -1.70 -4.88
C ALA A 70 1.62 -1.52 -6.02
N ALA A 71 1.18 -1.05 -7.18
CA ALA A 71 2.01 -0.80 -8.35
C ALA A 71 1.40 0.28 -9.25
N MET A 72 2.23 0.92 -10.05
CA MET A 72 1.83 2.00 -10.98
C MET A 72 1.72 1.53 -12.43
N THR A 73 2.31 0.39 -12.77
CA THR A 73 2.33 -0.15 -14.13
C THR A 73 2.00 -1.64 -14.15
N LEU A 74 1.56 -2.14 -15.31
CA LEU A 74 1.31 -3.58 -15.49
C LEU A 74 2.58 -4.42 -15.31
N ASP A 75 3.72 -3.90 -15.70
CA ASP A 75 5.00 -4.59 -15.54
C ASP A 75 5.36 -4.75 -14.05
N GLU A 76 5.12 -3.73 -13.24
CA GLU A 76 5.31 -3.79 -11.80
C GLU A 76 4.35 -4.78 -11.13
N ILE A 77 3.08 -4.84 -11.58
CA ILE A 77 2.12 -5.82 -11.10
C ILE A 77 2.64 -7.23 -11.35
N TRP A 78 3.11 -7.51 -12.57
CA TRP A 78 3.66 -8.81 -12.92
C TRP A 78 4.95 -9.12 -12.15
N GLN A 79 5.80 -8.13 -11.89
CA GLN A 79 6.98 -8.32 -11.05
C GLN A 79 6.60 -8.75 -9.63
N LEU A 80 5.61 -8.11 -9.01
CA LEU A 80 5.13 -8.49 -7.68
C LEU A 80 4.58 -9.92 -7.67
N ILE A 81 3.71 -10.27 -8.63
CA ILE A 81 3.10 -11.60 -8.73
C ILE A 81 4.19 -12.67 -8.93
N ASN A 82 5.04 -12.50 -9.95
CA ASN A 82 6.08 -13.47 -10.28
C ASN A 82 7.08 -13.65 -9.12
N THR A 83 7.41 -12.56 -8.41
CA THR A 83 8.32 -12.63 -7.26
C THR A 83 7.66 -13.35 -6.09
N SER A 84 6.39 -13.08 -5.81
CA SER A 84 5.63 -13.78 -4.78
C SER A 84 5.59 -15.28 -5.05
N GLU A 85 5.29 -15.70 -6.27
CA GLU A 85 5.27 -17.11 -6.68
C GLU A 85 6.66 -17.75 -6.58
N LYS A 86 7.70 -17.09 -7.09
CA LYS A 86 9.10 -17.56 -7.07
C LYS A 86 9.63 -17.73 -5.66
N THR A 87 9.40 -16.76 -4.79
CA THR A 87 9.93 -16.74 -3.43
C THR A 87 9.02 -17.45 -2.43
N ARG A 88 7.77 -17.73 -2.80
CA ARG A 88 6.71 -18.25 -1.93
C ARG A 88 6.43 -17.36 -0.72
N LYS A 89 6.56 -16.05 -0.93
CA LYS A 89 6.23 -15.05 0.08
C LYS A 89 4.90 -14.40 -0.26
N HIS A 90 4.10 -14.13 0.77
CA HIS A 90 2.85 -13.41 0.58
C HIS A 90 3.12 -11.98 0.17
N CYS A 91 2.34 -11.51 -0.82
CA CYS A 91 2.26 -10.14 -1.23
C CYS A 91 0.79 -9.71 -1.18
N MET A 92 0.46 -8.80 -0.30
CA MET A 92 -0.92 -8.34 -0.08
C MET A 92 -1.00 -6.83 -0.28
N GLN A 93 -1.87 -6.38 -1.18
CA GLN A 93 -2.29 -4.99 -1.21
C GLN A 93 -3.24 -4.74 -0.04
N LEU A 94 -2.98 -3.69 0.71
CA LEU A 94 -3.84 -3.25 1.80
C LEU A 94 -4.86 -2.27 1.25
N GLU A 95 -6.10 -2.69 1.19
CA GLU A 95 -7.20 -1.89 0.68
C GLU A 95 -8.12 -1.46 1.81
N ASN A 96 -8.40 -0.18 1.88
CA ASN A 96 -9.35 0.35 2.85
C ASN A 96 -10.74 -0.26 2.61
N CYS A 97 -11.53 -0.38 3.64
CA CYS A 97 -12.94 -0.76 3.58
C CYS A 97 -13.24 -2.16 3.04
N VAL A 98 -12.28 -2.90 2.45
CA VAL A 98 -12.51 -4.25 1.91
C VAL A 98 -13.16 -5.20 2.93
N TYR A 99 -12.83 -5.02 4.19
CA TYR A 99 -13.35 -5.83 5.30
C TYR A 99 -14.41 -5.11 6.13
N ASP A 100 -14.94 -3.99 5.66
CA ASP A 100 -15.98 -3.25 6.34
C ASP A 100 -17.35 -3.95 6.23
N PHE A 101 -18.28 -3.50 7.06
CA PHE A 101 -19.59 -4.15 7.21
C PHE A 101 -20.37 -4.24 5.89
N PHE A 102 -20.36 -3.17 5.09
CA PHE A 102 -21.14 -3.13 3.85
C PHE A 102 -20.57 -4.05 2.78
N GLU A 103 -19.25 -4.07 2.63
CA GLU A 103 -18.53 -4.88 1.65
C GLU A 103 -18.68 -6.37 1.98
N LEU A 104 -18.45 -6.76 3.23
CA LEU A 104 -18.61 -8.15 3.68
C LEU A 104 -20.07 -8.60 3.63
N THR A 105 -21.01 -7.72 3.97
CA THR A 105 -22.44 -8.04 3.89
C THR A 105 -22.84 -8.24 2.44
N SER A 106 -22.43 -7.35 1.53
CA SER A 106 -22.74 -7.47 0.10
C SER A 106 -22.16 -8.74 -0.51
N LEU A 107 -20.93 -9.08 -0.16
CA LEU A 107 -20.28 -10.33 -0.58
C LEU A 107 -21.06 -11.55 -0.07
N ASN A 108 -21.43 -11.57 1.21
CA ASN A 108 -22.19 -12.66 1.80
C ASN A 108 -23.58 -12.81 1.14
N MET A 109 -24.28 -11.71 0.87
CA MET A 109 -25.56 -11.73 0.18
C MET A 109 -25.43 -12.29 -1.25
N ALA A 110 -24.36 -11.88 -1.97
CA ALA A 110 -24.08 -12.42 -3.30
C ALA A 110 -23.82 -13.93 -3.25
N GLN A 111 -23.00 -14.40 -2.32
CA GLN A 111 -22.70 -15.83 -2.14
C GLN A 111 -23.92 -16.67 -1.78
N GLN A 112 -24.88 -16.10 -1.07
CA GLN A 112 -26.13 -16.74 -0.73
C GLN A 112 -27.21 -16.63 -1.81
N GLY A 113 -26.91 -16.00 -2.94
CA GLY A 113 -27.83 -15.85 -4.06
C GLY A 113 -28.95 -14.84 -3.81
N VAL A 114 -28.86 -14.00 -2.80
CA VAL A 114 -29.89 -12.99 -2.46
C VAL A 114 -30.16 -12.04 -3.62
N PHE A 115 -29.14 -11.72 -4.43
CA PHE A 115 -29.27 -10.86 -5.61
C PHE A 115 -29.74 -11.59 -6.86
N GLY A 116 -29.92 -12.92 -6.80
CA GLY A 116 -30.19 -13.73 -7.98
C GLY A 116 -29.01 -13.78 -8.94
N GLU A 117 -29.29 -13.82 -10.24
CA GLU A 117 -28.26 -13.73 -11.27
C GLU A 117 -27.79 -12.28 -11.43
N VAL A 118 -26.53 -12.02 -11.10
CA VAL A 118 -25.95 -10.67 -11.18
C VAL A 118 -25.53 -10.39 -12.62
N LEU A 119 -26.25 -9.50 -13.30
CA LEU A 119 -26.00 -9.13 -14.70
C LEU A 119 -25.12 -7.88 -14.85
N HIS A 120 -25.13 -7.01 -13.87
CA HIS A 120 -24.36 -5.77 -13.88
C HIS A 120 -23.98 -5.34 -12.49
N VAL A 121 -22.80 -4.78 -12.35
CA VAL A 121 -22.30 -4.15 -11.12
C VAL A 121 -21.71 -2.80 -11.45
N GLU A 122 -22.06 -1.78 -10.68
CA GLU A 122 -21.49 -0.45 -10.76
C GLU A 122 -20.89 -0.07 -9.40
N GLY A 123 -19.66 0.38 -9.41
CA GLY A 123 -18.96 0.91 -8.24
C GLY A 123 -18.48 2.33 -8.52
N SER A 124 -18.61 3.20 -7.54
CA SER A 124 -18.17 4.59 -7.66
C SER A 124 -17.45 5.04 -6.38
N TYR A 125 -16.36 5.77 -6.57
CA TYR A 125 -15.65 6.46 -5.52
C TYR A 125 -15.77 7.96 -5.78
N ILE A 126 -16.66 8.63 -5.03
CA ILE A 126 -17.05 10.01 -5.31
C ILE A 126 -16.85 10.84 -4.03
N HIS A 127 -15.98 11.86 -4.11
CA HIS A 127 -15.76 12.81 -3.03
C HIS A 127 -15.70 14.25 -3.56
N ASN A 128 -16.02 15.22 -2.71
CA ASN A 128 -15.67 16.61 -2.97
C ASN A 128 -14.27 16.88 -2.40
N LEU A 129 -13.31 17.17 -3.26
CA LEU A 129 -11.93 17.48 -2.86
C LEU A 129 -11.62 18.99 -2.84
N GLU A 130 -12.61 19.85 -3.02
CA GLU A 130 -12.39 21.29 -3.15
C GLU A 130 -11.55 21.87 -1.98
N ASP A 131 -11.87 21.46 -0.76
CA ASP A 131 -11.17 21.93 0.45
C ASP A 131 -9.74 21.36 0.59
N PHE A 132 -9.45 20.25 -0.08
CA PHE A 132 -8.15 19.58 -0.03
C PHE A 132 -7.22 19.94 -1.19
N TRP A 133 -7.71 20.61 -2.23
CA TRP A 133 -6.92 21.01 -3.38
C TRP A 133 -5.60 21.73 -3.05
N PRO A 134 -5.54 22.67 -2.08
CA PRO A 134 -4.30 23.33 -1.75
C PRO A 134 -3.20 22.39 -1.23
N GLU A 135 -3.59 21.34 -0.53
CA GLU A 135 -2.65 20.31 -0.03
C GLU A 135 -2.19 19.39 -1.16
N TYR A 136 -3.11 18.99 -2.05
CA TYR A 136 -2.79 18.16 -3.21
C TYR A 136 -1.86 18.85 -4.20
N TRP A 137 -2.02 20.16 -4.40
CA TRP A 137 -1.24 20.93 -5.38
C TRP A 137 0.27 20.89 -5.14
N ASN A 138 0.69 20.76 -3.90
CA ASN A 138 2.08 20.69 -3.47
C ASN A 138 2.51 19.26 -3.05
N ASN A 139 1.72 18.25 -3.39
CA ASN A 139 1.95 16.89 -2.99
C ASN A 139 2.51 16.06 -4.15
N TRP A 140 3.38 15.11 -3.86
CA TRP A 140 3.94 14.15 -4.82
C TRP A 140 2.87 13.41 -5.64
N ARG A 141 1.63 13.26 -5.11
CA ARG A 141 0.50 12.67 -5.85
C ARG A 141 0.15 13.46 -7.10
N MET A 142 0.24 14.79 -7.07
CA MET A 142 -0.04 15.61 -8.24
C MET A 142 1.02 15.42 -9.34
N ASP A 143 2.28 15.23 -8.97
CA ASP A 143 3.34 14.89 -9.91
C ASP A 143 3.05 13.59 -10.65
N TYR A 144 2.53 12.58 -9.95
CA TYR A 144 2.12 11.33 -10.57
C TYR A 144 0.93 11.48 -11.51
N ASN A 145 -0.04 12.31 -11.17
CA ASN A 145 -1.16 12.61 -12.07
C ASN A 145 -0.64 13.18 -13.39
N HIS A 146 0.26 14.14 -13.34
CA HIS A 146 0.85 14.72 -14.52
C HIS A 146 1.72 13.73 -15.31
N LEU A 147 2.52 12.95 -14.63
CA LEU A 147 3.47 12.01 -15.23
C LEU A 147 2.77 10.82 -15.90
N HIS A 148 1.77 10.26 -15.27
CA HIS A 148 1.10 9.02 -15.69
C HIS A 148 -0.27 9.27 -16.33
N ARG A 149 -0.73 10.52 -16.40
CA ARG A 149 -2.08 10.89 -16.88
C ARG A 149 -3.19 10.09 -16.18
N GLY A 150 -2.90 9.66 -14.97
CA GLY A 150 -3.83 8.92 -14.13
C GLY A 150 -4.72 9.87 -13.34
N ASP A 151 -5.83 9.35 -12.89
CA ASP A 151 -6.65 10.01 -11.90
C ASP A 151 -6.05 9.74 -10.52
N VAL A 152 -5.48 10.76 -9.90
CA VAL A 152 -4.94 10.70 -8.53
C VAL A 152 -6.00 10.19 -7.57
N TYR A 153 -7.24 10.44 -7.90
CA TYR A 153 -8.39 10.19 -7.06
C TYR A 153 -8.85 8.73 -7.08
N ALA A 154 -8.67 8.04 -8.18
CA ALA A 154 -9.01 6.62 -8.27
C ALA A 154 -8.13 5.73 -7.38
N THR A 155 -7.05 6.29 -6.87
CA THR A 155 -6.06 5.58 -6.04
C THR A 155 -5.79 6.25 -4.68
N HIS A 156 -6.58 7.24 -4.29
CA HIS A 156 -6.40 8.18 -3.16
C HIS A 156 -5.54 9.38 -3.50
#